data_769b9be1c3099ae7e7c0fa6885127b66
#
_entry.id   769b9be1c3099ae7e7c0fa6885127b66
#
_cell.length_a   1.000
_cell.length_b   1.000
_cell.length_c   1.000
_cell.angle_alpha   90.00
_cell.angle_beta   90.00
_cell.angle_gamma   90.00
#
_symmetry.space_group_name_H-M   'P 1'
#
loop_
_entity.id
_entity.type
_entity.pdbx_description
1 polymer ?
#
loop_
_entity_poly.entity_id
_entity_poly.type
_entity_poly.pdbx_seq_one_letter_code
_entity_poly.pdbx_strand_id
1 'polypeptide(L)'
;MAFHWSLEDDDVGAGFLRIAREQIARAMAGAENGQEPAERRIHEARRRCKKLRALFRIVRPDFSAWQSENAFVRDAARGLSQARDLQVARNTLAELMDRPQDAAASGPDDPAAPTAQDEALRRFAGRMRELQARTTSWKIEDIGLETLSKGLKQTYRTARRNRRIAERRGTDEAFHDWRKFAKYHWNQLGLLEQCAPDVLPPARHAAGELAEMLGLHHDLAILEAMLANGADDLAAGLDQGLVAGAIARRRAELEDRIRSLGQQVFAERPKALKARFDAYLANWTEAEKAG
;
A
#
# COMPACT_ATOMS: atom_id res chain seq x y z
N MET A 1 -15.55 -9.90 -5.76
CA MET A 1 -14.89 -9.34 -6.95
C MET A 1 -13.43 -9.06 -6.63
N ALA A 2 -12.53 -9.41 -7.51
CA ALA A 2 -11.10 -9.46 -7.22
C ALA A 2 -10.38 -8.21 -7.74
N PHE A 3 -9.26 -7.86 -7.11
CA PHE A 3 -8.41 -6.73 -7.51
C PHE A 3 -7.44 -7.17 -8.62
N HIS A 4 -7.99 -7.48 -9.80
CA HIS A 4 -7.22 -7.86 -11.00
C HIS A 4 -8.02 -7.55 -12.28
N TRP A 5 -7.34 -7.46 -13.42
CA TRP A 5 -7.97 -7.50 -14.74
C TRP A 5 -8.57 -8.88 -15.00
N SER A 6 -9.67 -8.92 -15.73
CA SER A 6 -10.35 -10.13 -16.17
C SER A 6 -10.44 -10.14 -17.69
N LEU A 7 -10.50 -11.33 -18.28
CA LEU A 7 -10.84 -11.50 -19.70
C LEU A 7 -12.31 -11.14 -19.99
N GLU A 8 -13.16 -11.09 -18.97
CA GLU A 8 -14.54 -10.62 -19.09
C GLU A 8 -14.66 -9.09 -19.23
N ASP A 9 -13.55 -8.34 -19.08
CA ASP A 9 -13.54 -6.90 -19.31
C ASP A 9 -13.51 -6.64 -20.82
N ASP A 10 -14.38 -5.78 -21.36
CA ASP A 10 -14.50 -5.46 -22.79
C ASP A 10 -13.14 -5.06 -23.40
N ASP A 11 -12.36 -4.31 -22.64
CA ASP A 11 -10.98 -3.93 -22.94
C ASP A 11 -10.21 -3.57 -21.65
N VAL A 12 -8.93 -3.22 -21.79
CA VAL A 12 -8.07 -2.86 -20.65
C VAL A 12 -8.54 -1.60 -19.94
N GLY A 13 -9.09 -0.63 -20.66
CA GLY A 13 -9.65 0.60 -20.12
C GLY A 13 -10.92 0.34 -19.31
N ALA A 14 -11.82 -0.52 -19.82
CA ALA A 14 -13.03 -0.96 -19.12
C ALA A 14 -12.67 -1.68 -17.81
N GLY A 15 -11.68 -2.60 -17.86
CA GLY A 15 -11.16 -3.27 -16.68
C GLY A 15 -10.57 -2.31 -15.66
N PHE A 16 -9.79 -1.32 -16.10
CA PHE A 16 -9.29 -0.26 -15.23
C PHE A 16 -10.44 0.47 -14.54
N LEU A 17 -11.47 0.89 -15.28
CA LEU A 17 -12.62 1.63 -14.77
C LEU A 17 -13.43 0.78 -13.76
N ARG A 18 -13.69 -0.48 -14.08
CA ARG A 18 -14.34 -1.45 -13.19
C ARG A 18 -13.59 -1.59 -11.87
N ILE A 19 -12.29 -1.90 -11.93
CA ILE A 19 -11.46 -2.06 -10.73
C ILE A 19 -11.43 -0.79 -9.89
N ALA A 20 -11.30 0.39 -10.53
CA ALA A 20 -11.30 1.66 -9.83
C ALA A 20 -12.63 1.89 -9.07
N ARG A 21 -13.77 1.75 -9.76
CA ARG A 21 -15.10 1.92 -9.18
C ARG A 21 -15.37 0.95 -8.03
N GLU A 22 -14.97 -0.31 -8.17
CA GLU A 22 -15.08 -1.29 -7.10
C GLU A 22 -14.25 -0.92 -5.86
N GLN A 23 -13.00 -0.48 -6.05
CA GLN A 23 -12.17 -0.09 -4.92
C GLN A 23 -12.69 1.18 -4.24
N ILE A 24 -13.24 2.13 -4.98
CA ILE A 24 -13.87 3.34 -4.46
C ILE A 24 -15.13 2.96 -3.65
N ALA A 25 -16.01 2.14 -4.22
CA ALA A 25 -17.24 1.70 -3.55
C ALA A 25 -16.93 0.95 -2.23
N ARG A 26 -15.94 0.05 -2.25
CA ARG A 26 -15.51 -0.66 -1.04
C ARG A 26 -14.86 0.28 -0.01
N ALA A 27 -14.15 1.32 -0.46
CA ALA A 27 -13.58 2.31 0.44
C ALA A 27 -14.67 3.13 1.13
N MET A 28 -15.74 3.49 0.41
CA MET A 28 -16.91 4.16 0.97
C MET A 28 -17.66 3.28 1.96
N ALA A 29 -18.05 2.07 1.52
CA ALA A 29 -18.79 1.13 2.36
C ALA A 29 -18.02 0.78 3.65
N GLY A 30 -16.72 0.56 3.55
CA GLY A 30 -15.88 0.31 4.72
C GLY A 30 -15.79 1.51 5.68
N ALA A 31 -15.74 2.74 5.15
CA ALA A 31 -15.71 3.94 5.97
C ALA A 31 -17.05 4.23 6.66
N GLU A 32 -18.17 3.80 6.07
CA GLU A 32 -19.53 4.01 6.58
C GLU A 32 -20.05 2.85 7.45
N ASN A 33 -19.33 1.74 7.54
CA ASN A 33 -19.73 0.57 8.33
C ASN A 33 -19.62 0.82 9.83
N GLY A 34 -20.66 1.33 10.44
CA GLY A 34 -20.73 1.63 11.88
C GLY A 34 -20.66 0.40 12.81
N GLN A 35 -20.70 -0.82 12.27
CA GLN A 35 -20.57 -2.05 13.06
C GLN A 35 -19.09 -2.40 13.37
N GLU A 36 -18.16 -1.86 12.59
CA GLU A 36 -16.73 -2.10 12.78
C GLU A 36 -16.07 -0.97 13.56
N PRO A 37 -15.08 -1.26 14.42
CA PRO A 37 -14.31 -0.26 15.13
C PRO A 37 -13.67 0.76 14.17
N ALA A 38 -13.63 2.03 14.55
CA ALA A 38 -13.10 3.12 13.74
C ALA A 38 -11.67 2.84 13.23
N GLU A 39 -10.82 2.22 14.04
CA GLU A 39 -9.45 1.85 13.66
C GLU A 39 -9.40 0.84 12.49
N ARG A 40 -10.24 -0.18 12.51
CA ARG A 40 -10.36 -1.15 11.41
C ARG A 40 -10.84 -0.48 10.14
N ARG A 41 -11.84 0.40 10.26
CA ARG A 41 -12.38 1.18 9.14
C ARG A 41 -11.31 2.09 8.53
N ILE A 42 -10.52 2.79 9.35
CA ILE A 42 -9.39 3.61 8.91
C ILE A 42 -8.33 2.75 8.22
N HIS A 43 -7.97 1.59 8.79
CA HIS A 43 -7.00 0.69 8.19
C HIS A 43 -7.44 0.22 6.80
N GLU A 44 -8.69 -0.22 6.68
CA GLU A 44 -9.25 -0.70 5.40
C GLU A 44 -9.34 0.43 4.37
N ALA A 45 -9.81 1.62 4.74
CA ALA A 45 -9.85 2.79 3.88
C ALA A 45 -8.46 3.13 3.31
N ARG A 46 -7.43 3.14 4.16
CA ARG A 46 -6.03 3.37 3.73
C ARG A 46 -5.51 2.24 2.83
N ARG A 47 -5.90 0.99 3.08
CA ARG A 47 -5.58 -0.15 2.21
C ARG A 47 -6.16 0.04 0.83
N ARG A 48 -7.44 0.48 0.71
CA ARG A 48 -8.08 0.78 -0.57
C ARG A 48 -7.41 1.94 -1.30
N CYS A 49 -7.04 3.01 -0.60
CA CYS A 49 -6.27 4.10 -1.19
C CYS A 49 -4.92 3.64 -1.77
N LYS A 50 -4.21 2.72 -1.09
CA LYS A 50 -2.95 2.15 -1.62
C LYS A 50 -3.18 1.34 -2.89
N LYS A 51 -4.28 0.55 -2.97
CA LYS A 51 -4.68 -0.19 -4.18
C LYS A 51 -5.03 0.76 -5.33
N LEU A 52 -5.88 1.77 -5.11
CA LEU A 52 -6.22 2.78 -6.11
C LEU A 52 -4.98 3.49 -6.65
N ARG A 53 -4.06 3.89 -5.78
CA ARG A 53 -2.82 4.54 -6.19
C ARG A 53 -1.88 3.62 -6.97
N ALA A 54 -1.87 2.31 -6.67
CA ALA A 54 -1.13 1.33 -7.46
C ALA A 54 -1.76 1.14 -8.84
N LEU A 55 -3.10 1.12 -8.91
CA LEU A 55 -3.89 1.06 -10.14
C LEU A 55 -3.64 2.29 -11.03
N PHE A 56 -3.73 3.50 -10.49
CA PHE A 56 -3.44 4.73 -11.26
C PHE A 56 -1.99 4.77 -11.77
N ARG A 57 -1.06 4.19 -11.03
CA ARG A 57 0.35 4.15 -11.43
C ARG A 57 0.65 3.16 -12.53
N ILE A 58 -0.09 2.06 -12.64
CA ILE A 58 0.14 1.10 -13.71
C ILE A 58 -0.41 1.62 -15.04
N VAL A 59 -1.51 2.39 -15.02
CA VAL A 59 -2.12 2.98 -16.23
C VAL A 59 -1.59 4.39 -16.55
N ARG A 60 -0.72 4.95 -15.73
CA ARG A 60 -0.22 6.34 -15.88
C ARG A 60 0.42 6.70 -17.22
N PRO A 61 0.99 5.76 -18.02
CA PRO A 61 1.52 6.13 -19.33
C PRO A 61 0.47 6.76 -20.24
N ASP A 62 -0.76 6.26 -20.20
CA ASP A 62 -1.83 6.62 -21.12
C ASP A 62 -3.12 7.07 -20.41
N PHE A 63 -3.04 7.35 -19.09
CA PHE A 63 -4.12 7.93 -18.30
C PHE A 63 -3.80 9.39 -17.94
N SER A 64 -4.36 10.33 -18.69
CA SER A 64 -4.04 11.76 -18.56
C SER A 64 -4.34 12.35 -17.17
N ALA A 65 -5.41 11.87 -16.50
CA ALA A 65 -5.79 12.35 -15.17
C ALA A 65 -5.00 11.70 -14.01
N TRP A 66 -4.01 10.83 -14.28
CA TRP A 66 -3.34 10.05 -13.23
C TRP A 66 -2.72 10.89 -12.10
N GLN A 67 -2.19 12.07 -12.42
CA GLN A 67 -1.54 12.92 -11.40
C GLN A 67 -2.55 13.50 -10.43
N SER A 68 -3.63 14.10 -10.95
CA SER A 68 -4.70 14.70 -10.16
C SER A 68 -5.41 13.64 -9.32
N GLU A 69 -5.74 12.48 -9.91
CA GLU A 69 -6.45 11.42 -9.18
C GLU A 69 -5.57 10.74 -8.13
N ASN A 70 -4.28 10.50 -8.45
CA ASN A 70 -3.35 9.98 -7.46
C ASN A 70 -3.08 10.96 -6.31
N ALA A 71 -3.05 12.27 -6.58
CA ALA A 71 -2.94 13.30 -5.55
C ALA A 71 -4.20 13.35 -4.69
N PHE A 72 -5.37 13.34 -5.33
CA PHE A 72 -6.66 13.33 -4.65
C PHE A 72 -6.80 12.18 -3.65
N VAL A 73 -6.49 10.94 -4.07
CA VAL A 73 -6.53 9.74 -3.19
C VAL A 73 -5.45 9.82 -2.10
N ARG A 74 -4.26 10.36 -2.41
CA ARG A 74 -3.21 10.58 -1.41
C ARG A 74 -3.69 11.51 -0.29
N ASP A 75 -4.32 12.63 -0.67
CA ASP A 75 -4.74 13.65 0.29
C ASP A 75 -5.96 13.20 1.10
N ALA A 76 -6.87 12.44 0.50
CA ALA A 76 -7.94 11.75 1.23
C ALA A 76 -7.39 10.78 2.28
N ALA A 77 -6.38 9.97 1.93
CA ALA A 77 -5.73 9.04 2.85
C ALA A 77 -4.96 9.75 3.97
N ARG A 78 -4.39 10.94 3.70
CA ARG A 78 -3.67 11.74 4.71
C ARG A 78 -4.59 12.22 5.82
N GLY A 79 -5.85 12.57 5.50
CA GLY A 79 -6.86 12.94 6.50
C GLY A 79 -7.17 11.85 7.53
N LEU A 80 -6.78 10.60 7.25
CA LEU A 80 -6.94 9.45 8.15
C LEU A 80 -5.66 9.10 8.94
N SER A 81 -4.58 9.90 8.86
CA SER A 81 -3.27 9.49 9.38
C SER A 81 -3.05 9.85 10.85
N GLN A 82 -3.53 11.01 11.30
CA GLN A 82 -3.22 11.55 12.62
C GLN A 82 -3.69 10.66 13.80
N ALA A 83 -4.80 9.95 13.63
CA ALA A 83 -5.35 9.07 14.66
C ALA A 83 -4.61 7.70 14.78
N ARG A 84 -3.69 7.40 13.87
CA ARG A 84 -3.09 6.06 13.74
C ARG A 84 -1.66 5.96 14.29
N ASP A 85 -0.86 7.00 14.17
CA ASP A 85 0.59 6.88 14.41
C ASP A 85 0.88 6.51 15.88
N LEU A 86 0.10 7.04 16.83
CA LEU A 86 0.16 6.65 18.23
C LEU A 86 -0.19 5.17 18.45
N GLN A 87 -1.27 4.69 17.81
CA GLN A 87 -1.68 3.29 17.95
C GLN A 87 -0.66 2.34 17.32
N VAL A 88 -0.09 2.71 16.16
CA VAL A 88 1.00 1.96 15.53
C VAL A 88 2.19 1.86 16.47
N ALA A 89 2.60 2.97 17.08
CA ALA A 89 3.71 2.98 18.04
C ALA A 89 3.42 2.09 19.26
N ARG A 90 2.21 2.13 19.82
CA ARG A 90 1.80 1.24 20.92
C ARG A 90 1.86 -0.24 20.53
N ASN A 91 1.29 -0.58 19.40
CA ASN A 91 1.28 -1.97 18.92
C ASN A 91 2.71 -2.46 18.64
N THR A 92 3.53 -1.63 17.99
CA THR A 92 4.94 -1.95 17.70
C THR A 92 5.74 -2.16 18.99
N LEU A 93 5.51 -1.32 20.01
CA LEU A 93 6.16 -1.48 21.31
C LEU A 93 5.69 -2.75 22.04
N ALA A 94 4.38 -3.04 22.00
CA ALA A 94 3.82 -4.24 22.63
C ALA A 94 4.41 -5.52 21.99
N GLU A 95 4.47 -5.59 20.65
CA GLU A 95 5.08 -6.71 19.92
C GLU A 95 6.58 -6.84 20.21
N LEU A 96 7.30 -5.70 20.25
CA LEU A 96 8.73 -5.68 20.51
C LEU A 96 9.11 -6.17 21.91
N MET A 97 8.25 -5.90 22.88
CA MET A 97 8.46 -6.23 24.30
C MET A 97 7.71 -7.49 24.75
N ASP A 98 7.11 -8.23 23.80
CA ASP A 98 6.30 -9.45 24.07
C ASP A 98 5.20 -9.21 25.13
N ARG A 99 4.53 -8.05 25.03
CA ARG A 99 3.44 -7.66 25.94
C ARG A 99 2.07 -7.89 25.30
N PRO A 100 1.04 -8.26 26.09
CA PRO A 100 -0.33 -8.34 25.57
C PRO A 100 -0.79 -7.00 25.01
N GLN A 101 -1.43 -7.02 23.83
CA GLN A 101 -1.95 -5.81 23.16
C GLN A 101 -3.10 -5.14 23.93
N ASP A 102 -3.75 -5.84 24.85
CA ASP A 102 -4.92 -5.38 25.63
C ASP A 102 -4.57 -4.35 26.73
N ALA A 103 -3.29 -4.05 26.96
CA ALA A 103 -2.87 -3.07 27.96
C ALA A 103 -3.00 -1.60 27.50
N ALA A 104 -3.45 -1.33 26.28
CA ALA A 104 -3.73 0.01 25.76
C ALA A 104 -5.20 0.37 25.99
N ALA A 105 -5.54 0.70 27.24
CA ALA A 105 -6.87 1.12 27.63
C ALA A 105 -7.39 2.27 26.75
N SER A 106 -8.49 2.02 26.07
CA SER A 106 -9.42 3.05 25.61
C SER A 106 -9.83 3.88 26.85
N GLY A 107 -9.55 5.17 26.86
CA GLY A 107 -10.18 6.05 27.82
C GLY A 107 -11.72 5.97 27.68
N PRO A 108 -12.50 6.38 28.68
CA PRO A 108 -13.95 6.30 28.61
C PRO A 108 -14.43 7.25 27.50
N ASP A 109 -14.72 6.68 26.31
CA ASP A 109 -15.46 7.37 25.27
C ASP A 109 -16.94 7.43 25.68
N ASP A 110 -17.50 8.64 25.70
CA ASP A 110 -18.94 8.82 25.75
C ASP A 110 -19.56 8.21 24.50
N PRO A 111 -20.36 7.14 24.57
CA PRO A 111 -20.86 6.42 23.39
C PRO A 111 -21.84 7.24 22.54
N ALA A 112 -22.18 8.46 22.93
CA ALA A 112 -23.17 9.30 22.26
C ALA A 112 -22.58 10.37 21.32
N ALA A 113 -21.30 10.72 21.42
CA ALA A 113 -20.69 11.75 20.58
C ALA A 113 -19.84 11.13 19.46
N PRO A 114 -19.94 11.64 18.20
CA PRO A 114 -19.07 11.17 17.12
C PRO A 114 -17.61 11.49 17.45
N THR A 115 -16.75 10.47 17.40
CA THR A 115 -15.32 10.66 17.66
C THR A 115 -14.64 11.45 16.51
N ALA A 116 -13.48 12.04 16.78
CA ALA A 116 -12.67 12.68 15.74
C ALA A 116 -12.33 11.71 14.59
N GLN A 117 -12.25 10.41 14.90
CA GLN A 117 -12.05 9.33 13.91
C GLN A 117 -13.28 9.14 13.03
N ASP A 118 -14.48 9.16 13.58
CA ASP A 118 -15.73 9.04 12.82
C ASP A 118 -15.95 10.25 11.92
N GLU A 119 -15.59 11.44 12.36
CA GLU A 119 -15.61 12.62 11.49
C GLU A 119 -14.60 12.53 10.36
N ALA A 120 -13.39 12.02 10.61
CA ALA A 120 -12.39 11.80 9.57
C ALA A 120 -12.87 10.77 8.54
N LEU A 121 -13.53 9.69 8.99
CA LEU A 121 -14.13 8.66 8.12
C LEU A 121 -15.28 9.22 7.29
N ARG A 122 -16.15 10.07 7.87
CA ARG A 122 -17.23 10.73 7.11
C ARG A 122 -16.67 11.66 6.02
N ARG A 123 -15.67 12.48 6.34
CA ARG A 123 -14.97 13.32 5.36
C ARG A 123 -14.34 12.49 4.25
N PHE A 124 -13.69 11.38 4.62
CA PHE A 124 -13.11 10.46 3.67
C PHE A 124 -14.16 9.84 2.74
N ALA A 125 -15.29 9.37 3.27
CA ALA A 125 -16.38 8.83 2.44
C ALA A 125 -16.92 9.88 1.45
N GLY A 126 -17.06 11.15 1.88
CA GLY A 126 -17.40 12.26 0.99
C GLY A 126 -16.39 12.44 -0.15
N ARG A 127 -15.11 12.38 0.14
CA ARG A 127 -14.05 12.42 -0.89
C ARG A 127 -14.12 11.24 -1.86
N MET A 128 -14.46 10.05 -1.37
CA MET A 128 -14.61 8.88 -2.27
C MET A 128 -15.84 8.99 -3.16
N ARG A 129 -16.96 9.58 -2.69
CA ARG A 129 -18.13 9.90 -3.55
C ARG A 129 -17.76 10.89 -4.66
N GLU A 130 -16.99 11.93 -4.33
CA GLU A 130 -16.47 12.87 -5.33
C GLU A 130 -15.60 12.13 -6.36
N LEU A 131 -14.69 11.27 -5.92
CA LEU A 131 -13.87 10.46 -6.83
C LEU A 131 -14.72 9.54 -7.71
N GLN A 132 -15.76 8.92 -7.16
CA GLN A 132 -16.72 8.10 -7.91
C GLN A 132 -17.38 8.89 -9.02
N ALA A 133 -17.87 10.10 -8.75
CA ALA A 133 -18.46 10.96 -9.76
C ALA A 133 -17.46 11.32 -10.86
N ARG A 134 -16.19 11.58 -10.52
CA ARG A 134 -15.14 11.93 -11.49
C ARG A 134 -14.81 10.79 -12.46
N THR A 135 -15.09 9.53 -12.09
CA THR A 135 -14.83 8.39 -12.98
C THR A 135 -15.59 8.44 -14.29
N THR A 136 -16.69 9.18 -14.37
CA THR A 136 -17.51 9.33 -15.59
C THR A 136 -16.84 10.20 -16.67
N SER A 137 -15.87 11.02 -16.28
CA SER A 137 -15.13 11.92 -17.18
C SER A 137 -13.72 11.43 -17.50
N TRP A 138 -13.33 10.26 -17.01
CA TRP A 138 -12.00 9.71 -17.30
C TRP A 138 -11.90 9.25 -18.75
N LYS A 139 -10.86 9.70 -19.44
CA LYS A 139 -10.49 9.21 -20.76
C LYS A 139 -9.67 7.93 -20.60
N ILE A 140 -10.18 6.83 -21.10
CA ILE A 140 -9.63 5.48 -20.90
C ILE A 140 -9.34 4.75 -22.23
N GLU A 141 -9.68 5.36 -23.36
CA GLU A 141 -9.66 4.75 -24.69
C GLU A 141 -8.23 4.36 -25.12
N ASP A 142 -7.22 5.10 -24.64
CA ASP A 142 -5.81 4.85 -24.96
C ASP A 142 -5.16 3.80 -24.03
N ILE A 143 -5.88 3.29 -23.02
CA ILE A 143 -5.33 2.34 -22.05
C ILE A 143 -5.37 0.92 -22.64
N GLY A 144 -4.23 0.44 -23.07
CA GLY A 144 -4.06 -0.90 -23.64
C GLY A 144 -3.10 -1.80 -22.87
N LEU A 145 -2.87 -3.01 -23.37
CA LEU A 145 -1.96 -3.99 -22.76
C LEU A 145 -0.54 -3.43 -22.55
N GLU A 146 -0.02 -2.72 -23.56
CA GLU A 146 1.31 -2.10 -23.46
C GLU A 146 1.40 -1.03 -22.36
N THR A 147 0.30 -0.34 -22.08
CA THR A 147 0.18 0.60 -20.96
C THR A 147 0.54 -0.07 -19.64
N LEU A 148 -0.01 -1.28 -19.42
CA LEU A 148 0.19 -2.04 -18.18
C LEU A 148 1.66 -2.42 -17.99
N SER A 149 2.30 -2.98 -19.02
CA SER A 149 3.72 -3.36 -18.94
C SER A 149 4.65 -2.16 -18.82
N LYS A 150 4.33 -1.03 -19.50
CA LYS A 150 5.06 0.25 -19.35
C LYS A 150 4.95 0.81 -17.93
N GLY A 151 3.74 0.84 -17.36
CA GLY A 151 3.48 1.34 -16.02
C GLY A 151 4.14 0.49 -14.93
N LEU A 152 4.05 -0.84 -15.06
CA LEU A 152 4.74 -1.79 -14.20
C LEU A 152 6.26 -1.56 -14.24
N LYS A 153 6.86 -1.50 -15.45
CA LYS A 153 8.30 -1.20 -15.62
C LYS A 153 8.72 0.10 -14.92
N GLN A 154 7.91 1.15 -15.03
CA GLN A 154 8.22 2.43 -14.41
C GLN A 154 8.21 2.36 -12.88
N THR A 155 7.23 1.65 -12.30
CA THR A 155 7.14 1.42 -10.85
C THR A 155 8.30 0.57 -10.36
N TYR A 156 8.57 -0.55 -11.01
CA TYR A 156 9.69 -1.45 -10.72
C TYR A 156 11.05 -0.72 -10.80
N ARG A 157 11.29 0.07 -11.86
CA ARG A 157 12.53 0.86 -12.02
C ARG A 157 12.72 1.82 -10.84
N THR A 158 11.65 2.46 -10.39
CA THR A 158 11.72 3.39 -9.26
C THR A 158 11.97 2.64 -7.95
N ALA A 159 11.28 1.53 -7.70
CA ALA A 159 11.52 0.68 -6.52
C ALA A 159 12.97 0.18 -6.48
N ARG A 160 13.50 -0.32 -7.61
CA ARG A 160 14.89 -0.78 -7.75
C ARG A 160 15.92 0.32 -7.50
N ARG A 161 15.63 1.55 -7.95
CA ARG A 161 16.48 2.72 -7.66
C ARG A 161 16.44 3.08 -6.18
N ASN A 162 15.25 3.13 -5.58
CA ASN A 162 15.07 3.49 -4.18
C ASN A 162 15.70 2.45 -3.24
N ARG A 163 15.65 1.15 -3.59
CA ARG A 163 16.40 0.09 -2.90
C ARG A 163 17.88 0.47 -2.78
N ARG A 164 18.54 0.76 -3.91
CA ARG A 164 19.96 1.13 -3.92
C ARG A 164 20.27 2.39 -3.11
N ILE A 165 19.32 3.34 -3.07
CA ILE A 165 19.47 4.56 -2.27
C ILE A 165 19.36 4.22 -0.78
N ALA A 166 18.37 3.42 -0.39
CA ALA A 166 18.17 2.98 0.99
C ALA A 166 19.38 2.19 1.52
N GLU A 167 19.87 1.22 0.71
CA GLU A 167 21.06 0.43 1.06
C GLU A 167 22.34 1.27 1.24
N ARG A 168 22.47 2.39 0.51
CA ARG A 168 23.65 3.26 0.63
C ARG A 168 23.53 4.30 1.74
N ARG A 169 22.32 4.85 1.96
CA ARG A 169 22.10 5.95 2.89
C ARG A 169 21.77 5.47 4.31
N GLY A 170 21.08 4.33 4.44
CA GLY A 170 20.63 3.81 5.73
C GLY A 170 19.61 4.70 6.44
N THR A 171 19.02 5.71 5.77
CA THR A 171 18.10 6.65 6.43
C THR A 171 16.65 6.18 6.35
N ASP A 172 15.85 6.53 7.35
CA ASP A 172 14.42 6.20 7.42
C ASP A 172 13.64 6.74 6.22
N GLU A 173 13.96 7.94 5.77
CA GLU A 173 13.37 8.52 4.56
C GLU A 173 13.63 7.67 3.32
N ALA A 174 14.86 7.17 3.16
CA ALA A 174 15.22 6.35 2.01
C ALA A 174 14.50 5.00 2.04
N PHE A 175 14.40 4.35 3.21
CA PHE A 175 13.62 3.13 3.40
C PHE A 175 12.12 3.40 3.19
N HIS A 176 11.58 4.51 3.70
CA HIS A 176 10.19 4.91 3.48
C HIS A 176 9.89 5.12 1.98
N ASP A 177 10.79 5.76 1.24
CA ASP A 177 10.62 5.94 -0.20
C ASP A 177 10.67 4.61 -0.96
N TRP A 178 11.54 3.70 -0.57
CA TRP A 178 11.57 2.35 -1.14
C TRP A 178 10.26 1.59 -0.82
N ARG A 179 9.82 1.59 0.44
CA ARG A 179 8.56 0.97 0.89
C ARG A 179 7.36 1.36 0.03
N LYS A 180 7.23 2.65 -0.30
CA LYS A 180 6.12 3.14 -1.14
C LYS A 180 6.07 2.41 -2.48
N PHE A 181 7.21 2.29 -3.16
CA PHE A 181 7.28 1.69 -4.48
C PHE A 181 7.30 0.16 -4.44
N ALA A 182 7.82 -0.46 -3.40
CA ALA A 182 7.69 -1.90 -3.16
C ALA A 182 6.21 -2.30 -2.99
N LYS A 183 5.43 -1.54 -2.20
CA LYS A 183 3.98 -1.75 -2.06
C LYS A 183 3.19 -1.52 -3.35
N TYR A 184 3.58 -0.55 -4.18
CA TYR A 184 2.97 -0.39 -5.50
C TYR A 184 3.27 -1.57 -6.41
N HIS A 185 4.51 -2.03 -6.44
CA HIS A 185 4.91 -3.19 -7.25
C HIS A 185 4.16 -4.45 -6.83
N TRP A 186 4.10 -4.75 -5.54
CA TRP A 186 3.32 -5.86 -5.00
C TRP A 186 1.84 -5.82 -5.42
N ASN A 187 1.19 -4.65 -5.29
CA ASN A 187 -0.21 -4.49 -5.72
C ASN A 187 -0.36 -4.65 -7.24
N GLN A 188 0.61 -4.18 -8.03
CA GLN A 188 0.59 -4.29 -9.48
C GLN A 188 0.81 -5.74 -9.94
N LEU A 189 1.63 -6.53 -9.25
CA LEU A 189 1.71 -7.97 -9.48
C LEU A 189 0.36 -8.66 -9.23
N GLY A 190 -0.36 -8.26 -8.17
CA GLY A 190 -1.71 -8.76 -7.91
C GLY A 190 -2.74 -8.35 -8.97
N LEU A 191 -2.61 -7.16 -9.57
CA LEU A 191 -3.46 -6.72 -10.67
C LEU A 191 -3.26 -7.58 -11.94
N LEU A 192 -2.04 -8.06 -12.17
CA LEU A 192 -1.64 -8.81 -13.36
C LEU A 192 -1.53 -10.32 -13.14
N GLU A 193 -1.90 -10.82 -11.95
CA GLU A 193 -1.69 -12.24 -11.60
C GLU A 193 -2.37 -13.20 -12.57
N GLN A 194 -3.53 -12.82 -13.10
CA GLN A 194 -4.30 -13.66 -14.02
C GLN A 194 -3.62 -13.83 -15.39
N CYS A 195 -2.70 -12.96 -15.79
CA CYS A 195 -2.00 -13.12 -17.06
C CYS A 195 -0.92 -14.22 -17.03
N ALA A 196 -0.54 -14.72 -15.86
CA ALA A 196 0.36 -15.87 -15.69
C ALA A 196 0.16 -16.51 -14.31
N PRO A 197 -1.00 -17.16 -14.07
CA PRO A 197 -1.42 -17.61 -12.75
C PRO A 197 -0.52 -18.68 -12.12
N ASP A 198 0.18 -19.46 -12.93
CA ASP A 198 1.10 -20.48 -12.44
C ASP A 198 2.52 -19.94 -12.14
N VAL A 199 2.83 -18.72 -12.57
CA VAL A 199 4.19 -18.14 -12.48
C VAL A 199 4.26 -16.94 -11.55
N LEU A 200 3.23 -16.09 -11.52
CA LEU A 200 3.27 -14.83 -10.76
C LEU A 200 3.03 -14.96 -9.25
N PRO A 201 2.27 -15.93 -8.71
CA PRO A 201 2.00 -16.01 -7.28
C PRO A 201 3.26 -16.05 -6.41
N PRO A 202 4.31 -16.83 -6.69
CA PRO A 202 5.56 -16.80 -5.90
C PRO A 202 6.26 -15.44 -5.93
N ALA A 203 6.32 -14.79 -7.10
CA ALA A 203 6.93 -13.46 -7.23
C ALA A 203 6.13 -12.38 -6.46
N ARG A 204 4.79 -12.48 -6.51
CA ARG A 204 3.89 -11.61 -5.73
C ARG A 204 4.06 -11.85 -4.23
N HIS A 205 4.17 -13.10 -3.80
CA HIS A 205 4.41 -13.45 -2.40
C HIS A 205 5.70 -12.81 -1.88
N ALA A 206 6.82 -13.02 -2.58
CA ALA A 206 8.11 -12.42 -2.21
C ALA A 206 8.08 -10.87 -2.17
N ALA A 207 7.40 -10.23 -3.13
CA ALA A 207 7.19 -8.78 -3.12
C ALA A 207 6.30 -8.33 -1.95
N GLY A 208 5.34 -9.15 -1.51
CA GLY A 208 4.49 -8.94 -0.35
C GLY A 208 5.27 -8.98 0.95
N GLU A 209 6.07 -10.04 1.17
CA GLU A 209 6.94 -10.19 2.34
C GLU A 209 7.92 -9.00 2.45
N LEU A 210 8.53 -8.60 1.34
CA LEU A 210 9.41 -7.43 1.32
C LEU A 210 8.67 -6.15 1.72
N ALA A 211 7.46 -5.95 1.18
CA ALA A 211 6.64 -4.77 1.48
C ALA A 211 6.17 -4.75 2.94
N GLU A 212 5.99 -5.91 3.56
CA GLU A 212 5.64 -6.07 4.97
C GLU A 212 6.85 -5.76 5.87
N MET A 213 8.00 -6.37 5.61
CA MET A 213 9.23 -6.07 6.36
C MET A 213 9.61 -4.59 6.30
N LEU A 214 9.50 -3.95 5.13
CA LEU A 214 9.66 -2.49 4.99
C LEU A 214 8.58 -1.72 5.76
N GLY A 215 7.42 -2.32 5.98
CA GLY A 215 6.37 -1.80 6.85
C GLY A 215 6.80 -1.79 8.31
N LEU A 216 7.23 -2.93 8.82
CA LEU A 216 7.72 -3.08 10.20
C LEU A 216 8.92 -2.16 10.48
N HIS A 217 9.88 -2.07 9.55
CA HIS A 217 10.99 -1.13 9.66
C HIS A 217 10.53 0.32 9.83
N HIS A 218 9.53 0.74 9.05
CA HIS A 218 8.95 2.09 9.16
C HIS A 218 8.20 2.29 10.48
N ASP A 219 7.49 1.28 10.97
CA ASP A 219 6.73 1.35 12.21
C ASP A 219 7.68 1.45 13.44
N LEU A 220 8.86 0.80 13.39
CA LEU A 220 9.94 1.00 14.36
C LEU A 220 10.50 2.44 14.33
N ALA A 221 10.66 3.03 13.14
CA ALA A 221 11.13 4.40 13.01
C ALA A 221 10.11 5.42 13.57
N ILE A 222 8.81 5.15 13.42
CA ILE A 222 7.75 5.96 14.05
C ILE A 222 7.85 5.86 15.57
N LEU A 223 7.97 4.64 16.12
CA LEU A 223 8.10 4.43 17.57
C LEU A 223 9.32 5.18 18.13
N GLU A 224 10.47 5.01 17.50
CA GLU A 224 11.72 5.68 17.89
C GLU A 224 11.58 7.21 17.89
N ALA A 225 10.99 7.77 16.81
CA ALA A 225 10.75 9.20 16.71
C ALA A 225 9.77 9.72 17.77
N MET A 226 8.74 8.96 18.13
CA MET A 226 7.78 9.35 19.19
C MET A 226 8.43 9.34 20.57
N LEU A 227 9.22 8.32 20.88
CA LEU A 227 9.97 8.26 22.15
C LEU A 227 10.99 9.40 22.24
N ALA A 228 11.70 9.72 21.16
CA ALA A 228 12.65 10.84 21.12
C ALA A 228 11.99 12.22 21.30
N ASN A 229 10.70 12.35 20.93
CA ASN A 229 9.93 13.59 21.08
C ASN A 229 9.14 13.68 22.41
N GLY A 230 9.48 12.85 23.39
CA GLY A 230 8.92 12.94 24.76
C GLY A 230 7.55 12.27 24.92
N ALA A 231 7.22 11.28 24.12
CA ALA A 231 6.05 10.44 24.35
C ALA A 231 6.35 9.37 25.43
N ASP A 232 6.79 9.84 26.62
CA ASP A 232 7.24 8.98 27.73
C ASP A 232 6.12 8.06 28.24
N ASP A 233 4.86 8.46 28.10
CA ASP A 233 3.69 7.64 28.44
C ASP A 233 3.61 6.33 27.61
N LEU A 234 4.21 6.30 26.40
CA LEU A 234 4.27 5.08 25.59
C LEU A 234 5.09 3.98 26.26
N ALA A 235 6.21 4.37 26.86
CA ALA A 235 7.15 3.44 27.50
C ALA A 235 7.05 3.49 29.03
N ALA A 236 5.93 3.99 29.60
CA ALA A 236 5.76 4.09 31.02
C ALA A 236 6.00 2.74 31.73
N GLY A 237 6.87 2.74 32.72
CA GLY A 237 7.27 1.55 33.47
C GLY A 237 8.26 0.61 32.73
N LEU A 238 8.81 1.01 31.59
CA LEU A 238 9.88 0.31 30.90
C LEU A 238 11.22 1.01 31.03
N ASP A 239 12.29 0.23 31.06
CA ASP A 239 13.64 0.77 30.96
C ASP A 239 13.90 1.26 29.54
N GLN A 240 14.17 2.57 29.38
CA GLN A 240 14.40 3.20 28.09
C GLN A 240 15.58 2.61 27.33
N GLY A 241 16.64 2.19 28.04
CA GLY A 241 17.81 1.54 27.44
C GLY A 241 17.47 0.16 26.86
N LEU A 242 16.63 -0.62 27.55
CA LEU A 242 16.16 -1.90 27.05
C LEU A 242 15.27 -1.72 25.81
N VAL A 243 14.37 -0.75 25.81
CA VAL A 243 13.51 -0.45 24.64
C VAL A 243 14.36 -0.03 23.45
N ALA A 244 15.28 0.93 23.62
CA ALA A 244 16.18 1.37 22.56
C ALA A 244 17.04 0.22 22.01
N GLY A 245 17.57 -0.63 22.88
CA GLY A 245 18.33 -1.81 22.49
C GLY A 245 17.50 -2.84 21.72
N ALA A 246 16.23 -3.03 22.08
CA ALA A 246 15.32 -3.91 21.36
C ALA A 246 14.97 -3.35 19.98
N ILE A 247 14.67 -2.05 19.86
CA ILE A 247 14.44 -1.37 18.57
C ILE A 247 15.66 -1.55 17.66
N ALA A 248 16.87 -1.27 18.14
CA ALA A 248 18.09 -1.35 17.35
C ALA A 248 18.34 -2.79 16.84
N ARG A 249 18.20 -3.81 17.69
CA ARG A 249 18.34 -5.23 17.27
C ARG A 249 17.34 -5.61 16.20
N ARG A 250 16.05 -5.30 16.46
CA ARG A 250 14.96 -5.66 15.52
C ARG A 250 15.12 -4.98 14.18
N ARG A 251 15.57 -3.73 14.18
CA ARG A 251 15.87 -2.96 12.98
C ARG A 251 17.00 -3.60 12.17
N ALA A 252 18.12 -3.96 12.81
CA ALA A 252 19.25 -4.62 12.14
C ALA A 252 18.82 -5.95 11.48
N GLU A 253 18.10 -6.80 12.21
CA GLU A 253 17.55 -8.06 11.68
C GLU A 253 16.66 -7.84 10.45
N LEU A 254 15.78 -6.83 10.52
CA LEU A 254 14.89 -6.50 9.40
C LEU A 254 15.71 -5.99 8.21
N GLU A 255 16.68 -5.11 8.41
CA GLU A 255 17.50 -4.54 7.33
C GLU A 255 18.28 -5.61 6.57
N ASP A 256 18.83 -6.61 7.25
CA ASP A 256 19.54 -7.72 6.61
C ASP A 256 18.59 -8.56 5.75
N ARG A 257 17.42 -8.90 6.27
CA ARG A 257 16.40 -9.64 5.53
C ARG A 257 15.84 -8.82 4.36
N ILE A 258 15.53 -7.54 4.57
CA ILE A 258 15.06 -6.59 3.55
C ILE A 258 16.09 -6.47 2.42
N ARG A 259 17.39 -6.39 2.76
CA ARG A 259 18.47 -6.30 1.77
C ARG A 259 18.52 -7.57 0.93
N SER A 260 18.55 -8.75 1.56
CA SER A 260 18.59 -10.04 0.87
C SER A 260 17.39 -10.24 -0.05
N LEU A 261 16.17 -10.13 0.48
CA LEU A 261 14.96 -10.32 -0.32
C LEU A 261 14.76 -9.22 -1.38
N GLY A 262 15.13 -7.99 -1.05
CA GLY A 262 15.09 -6.88 -1.98
C GLY A 262 16.01 -7.05 -3.18
N GLN A 263 17.19 -7.68 -3.02
CA GLN A 263 18.07 -8.04 -4.13
C GLN A 263 17.41 -9.05 -5.06
N GLN A 264 16.73 -10.04 -4.53
CA GLN A 264 16.02 -11.07 -5.29
C GLN A 264 14.82 -10.49 -6.04
N VAL A 265 13.94 -9.78 -5.35
CA VAL A 265 12.71 -9.16 -5.95
C VAL A 265 13.06 -8.17 -7.05
N PHE A 266 14.16 -7.42 -6.90
CA PHE A 266 14.57 -6.38 -7.87
C PHE A 266 15.85 -6.75 -8.64
N ALA A 267 16.12 -8.05 -8.85
CA ALA A 267 17.27 -8.54 -9.59
C ALA A 267 17.20 -8.21 -11.09
N GLU A 268 16.04 -8.41 -11.68
CA GLU A 268 15.82 -8.29 -13.12
C GLU A 268 16.05 -6.86 -13.65
N ARG A 269 16.51 -6.74 -14.90
CA ARG A 269 16.58 -5.41 -15.55
C ARG A 269 15.17 -4.94 -15.91
N PRO A 270 14.81 -3.63 -15.71
CA PRO A 270 13.46 -3.16 -15.99
C PRO A 270 12.96 -3.35 -17.43
N LYS A 271 13.88 -3.42 -18.43
CA LYS A 271 13.53 -3.74 -19.83
C LYS A 271 13.16 -5.20 -20.00
N ALA A 272 13.88 -6.11 -19.31
CA ALA A 272 13.58 -7.55 -19.34
C ALA A 272 12.26 -7.85 -18.65
N LEU A 273 11.99 -7.25 -17.50
CA LEU A 273 10.67 -7.32 -16.84
C LEU A 273 9.56 -6.91 -17.81
N LYS A 274 9.69 -5.76 -18.50
CA LYS A 274 8.68 -5.34 -19.47
C LYS A 274 8.45 -6.37 -20.56
N ALA A 275 9.52 -6.85 -21.20
CA ALA A 275 9.42 -7.83 -22.28
C ALA A 275 8.74 -9.14 -21.82
N ARG A 276 9.03 -9.59 -20.61
CA ARG A 276 8.38 -10.77 -20.00
C ARG A 276 6.88 -10.53 -19.79
N PHE A 277 6.48 -9.37 -19.28
CA PHE A 277 5.07 -9.05 -19.10
C PHE A 277 4.34 -8.76 -20.41
N ASP A 278 5.02 -8.21 -21.44
CA ASP A 278 4.45 -8.12 -22.78
C ASP A 278 4.07 -9.50 -23.32
N ALA A 279 4.94 -10.50 -23.15
CA ALA A 279 4.66 -11.89 -23.55
C ALA A 279 3.53 -12.52 -22.74
N TYR A 280 3.49 -12.33 -21.40
CA TYR A 280 2.39 -12.86 -20.58
C TYR A 280 1.04 -12.27 -20.98
N LEU A 281 0.98 -10.97 -21.22
CA LEU A 281 -0.25 -10.28 -21.59
C LEU A 281 -0.72 -10.68 -23.00
N ALA A 282 0.20 -10.86 -23.95
CA ALA A 282 -0.14 -11.35 -25.30
C ALA A 282 -0.72 -12.76 -25.23
N ASN A 283 -0.01 -13.70 -24.59
CA ASN A 283 -0.47 -15.08 -24.43
C ASN A 283 -1.83 -15.18 -23.71
N TRP A 284 -2.05 -14.33 -22.71
CA TRP A 284 -3.29 -14.31 -21.95
C TRP A 284 -4.50 -13.95 -22.81
N THR A 285 -4.35 -12.95 -23.70
CA THR A 285 -5.43 -12.54 -24.62
C THR A 285 -5.57 -13.43 -25.82
N GLU A 286 -4.53 -14.20 -26.24
CA GLU A 286 -4.61 -15.18 -27.31
C GLU A 286 -5.35 -16.46 -26.86
N ALA A 287 -5.13 -16.90 -25.63
CA ALA A 287 -5.80 -18.06 -25.06
C ALA A 287 -7.34 -17.92 -25.04
N GLU A 288 -7.84 -16.70 -24.82
CA GLU A 288 -9.29 -16.40 -24.88
C GLU A 288 -9.87 -16.56 -26.31
N LYS A 289 -9.09 -16.16 -27.34
CA LYS A 289 -9.58 -16.25 -28.74
C LYS A 289 -9.63 -17.70 -29.28
N ALA A 290 -8.97 -18.61 -28.57
CA ALA A 290 -8.86 -20.02 -28.95
C ALA A 290 -9.83 -20.94 -28.20
N GLY A 291 -10.53 -20.47 -27.16
CA GLY A 291 -11.52 -21.22 -26.37
C GLY A 291 -12.94 -20.75 -26.64
#